data_8c54a0108ffcb35d3bfce561c88f5e92
#
_entry.id   8c54a0108ffcb35d3bfce561c88f5e92
#
_cell.length_a   1.000
_cell.length_b   1.000
_cell.length_c   1.000
_cell.angle_alpha   90.00
_cell.angle_beta   90.00
_cell.angle_gamma   90.00
#
_symmetry.space_group_name_H-M   'P 1'
#
loop_
_entity.id
_entity.type
_entity.pdbx_description
1 polymer ?
#
loop_
_entity_poly.entity_id
_entity_poly.type
_entity_poly.pdbx_seq_one_letter_code
_entity_poly.pdbx_strand_id
1 'polypeptide(L)'
;KGGYNMTNKALSIFNQLRPVTIGFDNVFDHFERMFDHQFDNITVPNFPPYNIVKTGDNQYDVELALAGFNKKDIDVTVEDGVMTIKSIVKESKEKEDGVIHKGIAKRYFSKSFTIADDVEVKGAELKDGLLKVSMERIIPESRKAKTISIK
;
A
#
# COMPACT_ATOMS: atom_id res chain seq x y z
N LYS A 1 17.80 -31.32 19.67
CA LYS A 1 18.31 -31.34 18.31
C LYS A 1 17.72 -30.14 17.60
N GLY A 2 18.49 -29.05 17.62
CA GLY A 2 18.05 -27.80 17.08
C GLY A 2 17.97 -27.84 15.56
N GLY A 3 16.77 -27.99 15.01
CA GLY A 3 16.50 -27.56 13.67
C GLY A 3 16.67 -26.04 13.64
N TYR A 4 17.77 -25.58 13.11
CA TYR A 4 17.97 -24.16 12.89
C TYR A 4 16.92 -23.66 11.92
N ASN A 5 15.92 -22.99 12.46
CA ASN A 5 14.93 -22.26 11.68
C ASN A 5 15.58 -21.01 11.05
N MET A 6 16.52 -21.22 10.11
CA MET A 6 17.02 -20.12 9.28
C MET A 6 15.93 -19.52 8.40
N THR A 7 14.89 -20.27 8.12
CA THR A 7 13.73 -19.81 7.35
C THR A 7 13.01 -18.64 8.00
N ASN A 8 12.84 -18.64 9.30
CA ASN A 8 12.08 -17.57 10.00
C ASN A 8 12.82 -16.21 9.98
N LYS A 9 14.14 -16.21 10.05
CA LYS A 9 14.92 -14.97 9.99
C LYS A 9 14.96 -14.38 8.58
N ALA A 10 15.15 -15.22 7.57
CA ALA A 10 15.15 -14.78 6.18
C ALA A 10 13.80 -14.22 5.77
N LEU A 11 12.72 -14.84 6.21
CA LEU A 11 11.36 -14.41 5.91
C LEU A 11 10.95 -13.14 6.67
N SER A 12 11.39 -12.96 7.90
CA SER A 12 11.23 -11.73 8.66
C SER A 12 11.95 -10.55 8.00
N ILE A 13 13.15 -10.78 7.48
CA ILE A 13 13.91 -9.81 6.69
C ILE A 13 13.18 -9.50 5.38
N PHE A 14 12.61 -10.50 4.71
CA PHE A 14 11.81 -10.31 3.51
C PHE A 14 10.56 -9.45 3.76
N ASN A 15 9.87 -9.66 4.87
CA ASN A 15 8.72 -8.85 5.25
C ASN A 15 9.10 -7.41 5.61
N GLN A 16 10.27 -7.20 6.20
CA GLN A 16 10.79 -5.86 6.48
C GLN A 16 11.30 -5.16 5.23
N LEU A 17 11.84 -5.92 4.28
CA LEU A 17 12.37 -5.41 3.01
C LEU A 17 11.31 -5.43 1.90
N ARG A 18 10.16 -6.07 2.14
CA ARG A 18 9.07 -6.09 1.18
C ARG A 18 8.56 -4.66 0.97
N PRO A 19 8.98 -3.97 -0.11
CA PRO A 19 8.40 -2.68 -0.40
C PRO A 19 6.93 -2.88 -0.71
N VAL A 20 6.09 -1.99 -0.24
CA VAL A 20 4.68 -1.98 -0.63
C VAL A 20 4.65 -1.59 -2.10
N THR A 21 4.34 -2.53 -2.98
CA THR A 21 4.41 -2.35 -4.42
C THR A 21 3.04 -2.56 -5.06
N ILE A 22 2.81 -1.83 -6.12
CA ILE A 22 1.55 -1.86 -6.87
C ILE A 22 1.86 -2.14 -8.34
N GLY A 23 1.16 -3.12 -8.92
CA GLY A 23 1.36 -3.53 -10.30
C GLY A 23 2.34 -4.69 -10.50
N PHE A 24 2.91 -5.22 -9.42
CA PHE A 24 3.79 -6.39 -9.43
C PHE A 24 3.13 -7.64 -8.82
N ASP A 25 1.80 -7.68 -8.79
CA ASP A 25 0.99 -8.70 -8.14
C ASP A 25 1.34 -10.13 -8.58
N ASN A 26 1.64 -10.35 -9.86
CA ASN A 26 1.98 -11.68 -10.36
C ASN A 26 3.28 -12.25 -9.76
N VAL A 27 4.22 -11.40 -9.46
CA VAL A 27 5.49 -11.79 -8.83
C VAL A 27 5.28 -12.09 -7.35
N PHE A 28 4.55 -11.24 -6.65
CA PHE A 28 4.29 -11.39 -5.22
C PHE A 28 3.32 -12.51 -4.89
N ASP A 29 2.29 -12.74 -5.71
CA ASP A 29 1.39 -13.89 -5.57
C ASP A 29 2.13 -15.21 -5.63
N HIS A 30 3.12 -15.32 -6.49
CA HIS A 30 3.95 -16.51 -6.58
C HIS A 30 4.79 -16.72 -5.31
N PHE A 31 5.35 -15.67 -4.76
CA PHE A 31 6.07 -15.70 -3.49
C PHE A 31 5.16 -16.02 -2.31
N GLU A 32 3.99 -15.43 -2.22
CA GLU A 32 3.02 -15.67 -1.15
C GLU A 32 2.57 -17.12 -1.11
N ARG A 33 2.27 -17.73 -2.24
CA ARG A 33 1.90 -19.16 -2.31
C ARG A 33 2.99 -20.09 -1.81
N MET A 34 4.25 -19.72 -1.93
CA MET A 34 5.36 -20.51 -1.41
C MET A 34 5.51 -20.41 0.10
N PHE A 35 4.99 -19.35 0.73
CA PHE A 35 5.22 -19.01 2.13
C PHE A 35 3.97 -18.81 2.99
N ASP A 36 2.78 -19.02 2.43
CA ASP A 36 1.47 -18.60 2.97
C ASP A 36 1.08 -19.23 4.32
N HIS A 37 1.77 -20.28 4.76
CA HIS A 37 1.37 -20.99 5.98
C HIS A 37 2.12 -20.59 7.25
N GLN A 38 3.02 -19.62 7.21
CA GLN A 38 3.88 -19.31 8.34
C GLN A 38 3.76 -17.90 8.93
N PHE A 39 2.91 -17.02 8.36
CA PHE A 39 2.98 -15.60 8.68
C PHE A 39 1.73 -14.97 9.32
N ASP A 40 0.72 -15.74 9.66
CA ASP A 40 -0.53 -15.20 10.23
C ASP A 40 -0.40 -14.49 11.59
N ASN A 41 0.79 -14.48 12.18
CA ASN A 41 0.98 -14.00 13.56
C ASN A 41 1.93 -12.80 13.72
N ILE A 42 2.37 -12.14 12.64
CA ILE A 42 3.23 -10.97 12.78
C ILE A 42 2.38 -9.71 12.66
N THR A 43 1.88 -9.23 13.78
CA THR A 43 1.28 -7.91 13.88
C THR A 43 2.37 -6.85 13.89
N VAL A 44 2.70 -6.30 12.73
CA VAL A 44 3.45 -5.05 12.64
C VAL A 44 2.45 -3.91 12.84
N PRO A 45 2.65 -3.00 13.83
CA PRO A 45 1.79 -1.83 13.97
C PRO A 45 1.95 -0.93 12.75
N ASN A 46 1.03 -1.04 11.83
CA ASN A 46 0.98 -0.31 10.57
C ASN A 46 -0.08 0.79 10.67
N PHE A 47 0.37 2.00 10.90
CA PHE A 47 -0.53 3.15 10.85
C PHE A 47 -0.19 4.02 9.62
N PRO A 48 -1.20 4.41 8.84
CA PRO A 48 -2.59 3.99 8.88
C PRO A 48 -2.80 2.59 8.28
N PRO A 49 -3.84 1.85 8.68
CA PRO A 49 -4.23 0.62 8.02
C PRO A 49 -4.58 0.90 6.56
N TYR A 50 -4.21 0.02 5.66
CA TYR A 50 -4.46 0.18 4.25
C TYR A 50 -4.83 -1.13 3.57
N ASN A 51 -5.54 -1.01 2.46
CA ASN A 51 -5.81 -2.10 1.53
C ASN A 51 -5.25 -1.75 0.15
N ILE A 52 -4.80 -2.73 -0.58
CA ILE A 52 -4.54 -2.63 -2.01
C ILE A 52 -5.52 -3.56 -2.69
N VAL A 53 -6.41 -3.01 -3.49
CA VAL A 53 -7.50 -3.73 -4.14
C VAL A 53 -7.32 -3.68 -5.64
N LYS A 54 -7.37 -4.84 -6.28
CA LYS A 54 -7.46 -4.92 -7.73
C LYS A 54 -8.93 -4.86 -8.13
N THR A 55 -9.34 -3.74 -8.71
CA THR A 55 -10.73 -3.46 -9.07
C THR A 55 -11.11 -3.90 -10.48
N GLY A 56 -10.12 -4.17 -11.30
CA GLY A 56 -10.26 -4.67 -12.67
C GLY A 56 -8.95 -5.24 -13.16
N ASP A 57 -8.90 -5.71 -14.40
CA ASP A 57 -7.68 -6.33 -14.95
C ASP A 57 -6.47 -5.40 -14.92
N ASN A 58 -6.70 -4.11 -15.13
CA ASN A 58 -5.68 -3.07 -15.16
C ASN A 58 -5.95 -1.94 -14.17
N GLN A 59 -6.81 -2.16 -13.18
CA GLN A 59 -7.22 -1.13 -12.23
C GLN A 59 -6.93 -1.55 -10.80
N TYR A 60 -6.39 -0.60 -10.03
CA TYR A 60 -6.01 -0.79 -8.63
C TYR A 60 -6.49 0.40 -7.80
N ASP A 61 -6.94 0.12 -6.59
CA ASP A 61 -7.20 1.13 -5.57
C ASP A 61 -6.33 0.88 -4.35
N VAL A 62 -5.75 1.94 -3.82
CA VAL A 62 -5.17 1.95 -2.48
C VAL A 62 -6.14 2.66 -1.56
N GLU A 63 -6.51 2.00 -0.48
CA GLU A 63 -7.44 2.53 0.51
C GLU A 63 -6.73 2.68 1.85
N LEU A 64 -6.73 3.88 2.43
CA LEU A 64 -6.18 4.14 3.75
C LEU A 64 -7.30 4.54 4.72
N ALA A 65 -7.33 3.94 5.90
CA ALA A 65 -8.26 4.31 6.95
C ALA A 65 -7.75 5.57 7.67
N LEU A 66 -8.38 6.70 7.38
CA LEU A 66 -7.99 8.03 7.86
C LEU A 66 -9.15 8.74 8.57
N ALA A 67 -9.72 8.07 9.56
CA ALA A 67 -10.81 8.65 10.37
C ALA A 67 -10.34 9.94 11.05
N GLY A 68 -11.12 11.01 10.89
CA GLY A 68 -10.84 12.31 11.48
C GLY A 68 -9.91 13.22 10.69
N PHE A 69 -9.34 12.74 9.57
CA PHE A 69 -8.54 13.58 8.68
C PHE A 69 -9.41 14.30 7.65
N ASN A 70 -9.03 15.50 7.31
CA ASN A 70 -9.60 16.29 6.22
C ASN A 70 -8.67 16.29 5.00
N LYS A 71 -9.17 16.67 3.85
CA LYS A 71 -8.37 16.81 2.62
C LYS A 71 -7.12 17.68 2.79
N LYS A 72 -7.24 18.72 3.61
CA LYS A 72 -6.14 19.65 3.91
C LYS A 72 -5.03 19.04 4.73
N ASP A 73 -5.31 17.94 5.41
CA ASP A 73 -4.39 17.29 6.33
C ASP A 73 -3.52 16.25 5.63
N ILE A 74 -3.79 15.96 4.36
CA ILE A 74 -3.18 14.85 3.61
C ILE A 74 -2.56 15.38 2.33
N ASP A 75 -1.37 14.88 2.02
CA ASP A 75 -0.66 15.14 0.78
C ASP A 75 -0.33 13.83 0.08
N VAL A 76 -0.58 13.78 -1.22
CA VAL A 76 -0.30 12.63 -2.09
C VAL A 76 0.61 13.10 -3.21
N THR A 77 1.80 12.53 -3.29
CA THR A 77 2.79 12.85 -4.32
C THR A 77 3.24 11.59 -5.04
N VAL A 78 3.56 11.72 -6.31
CA VAL A 78 4.15 10.67 -7.14
C VAL A 78 5.43 11.19 -7.75
N GLU A 79 6.54 10.55 -7.46
CA GLU A 79 7.85 10.91 -7.97
C GLU A 79 8.70 9.65 -8.18
N ASP A 80 9.31 9.53 -9.34
CA ASP A 80 10.23 8.43 -9.69
C ASP A 80 9.67 7.03 -9.40
N GLY A 81 8.40 6.80 -9.75
CA GLY A 81 7.74 5.51 -9.52
C GLY A 81 7.39 5.23 -8.06
N VAL A 82 7.45 6.23 -7.20
CA VAL A 82 7.07 6.12 -5.79
C VAL A 82 5.91 7.07 -5.48
N MET A 83 4.81 6.51 -5.02
CA MET A 83 3.69 7.28 -4.47
C MET A 83 3.87 7.42 -2.96
N THR A 84 3.90 8.64 -2.48
CA THR A 84 3.97 8.93 -1.05
C THR A 84 2.70 9.60 -0.58
N ILE A 85 2.08 9.03 0.43
CA ILE A 85 0.91 9.56 1.12
C ILE A 85 1.35 9.94 2.53
N LYS A 86 1.25 11.20 2.87
CA LYS A 86 1.68 11.71 4.18
C LYS A 86 0.65 12.65 4.79
N SER A 87 0.66 12.72 6.11
CA SER A 87 -0.09 13.73 6.84
C SER A 87 0.71 15.01 6.97
N ILE A 88 0.04 16.15 6.78
CA ILE A 88 0.60 17.48 6.98
C ILE A 88 0.46 17.92 8.44
N VAL A 89 -0.46 17.31 9.17
CA VAL A 89 -0.78 17.66 10.56
C VAL A 89 0.38 17.31 11.47
N LYS A 90 0.93 18.31 12.12
CA LYS A 90 1.84 18.12 13.24
C LYS A 90 1.02 17.65 14.44
N GLU A 91 1.53 16.67 15.18
CA GLU A 91 0.89 16.25 16.43
C GLU A 91 0.66 17.47 17.32
N SER A 92 -0.59 17.81 17.57
CA SER A 92 -0.92 18.79 18.57
C SER A 92 -0.72 18.15 19.94
N LYS A 93 0.16 18.73 20.75
CA LYS A 93 0.32 18.35 22.16
C LYS A 93 -0.80 18.88 23.04
N GLU A 94 -1.95 19.22 22.45
CA GLU A 94 -3.09 19.67 23.21
C GLU A 94 -3.59 18.53 24.08
N LYS A 95 -3.65 18.81 25.37
CA LYS A 95 -4.34 17.91 26.31
C LYS A 95 -5.80 17.89 25.91
N GLU A 96 -6.23 16.77 25.37
CA GLU A 96 -7.63 16.53 25.08
C GLU A 96 -8.37 16.33 26.41
N ASP A 97 -8.85 17.43 26.99
CA ASP A 97 -9.62 17.38 28.23
C ASP A 97 -10.92 16.59 27.99
N GLY A 98 -11.20 15.63 28.89
CA GLY A 98 -12.43 14.85 28.85
C GLY A 98 -12.34 13.52 28.10
N VAL A 99 -11.22 13.18 27.51
CA VAL A 99 -11.04 11.85 26.87
C VAL A 99 -10.80 10.78 27.92
N ILE A 100 -11.69 9.81 28.01
CA ILE A 100 -11.59 8.68 28.93
C ILE A 100 -10.76 7.54 28.30
N HIS A 101 -10.94 7.30 27.00
CA HIS A 101 -10.23 6.31 26.23
C HIS A 101 -9.91 6.85 24.84
N LYS A 102 -8.67 6.73 24.40
CA LYS A 102 -8.24 7.20 23.09
C LYS A 102 -7.73 6.02 22.24
N GLY A 103 -8.58 5.53 21.36
CA GLY A 103 -8.25 4.50 20.38
C GLY A 103 -8.01 5.07 18.97
N ILE A 104 -8.51 6.28 18.70
CA ILE A 104 -8.39 6.98 17.43
C ILE A 104 -7.56 8.24 17.64
N ALA A 105 -6.45 8.36 16.94
CA ALA A 105 -5.60 9.53 17.01
C ALA A 105 -5.18 10.00 15.63
N LYS A 106 -5.17 11.31 15.43
CA LYS A 106 -4.51 11.91 14.26
C LYS A 106 -3.01 11.90 14.48
N ARG A 107 -2.35 10.88 13.96
CA ARG A 107 -0.90 10.75 14.05
C ARG A 107 -0.25 11.21 12.76
N TYR A 108 0.96 11.76 12.90
CA TYR A 108 1.81 11.95 11.75
C TYR A 108 2.12 10.59 11.11
N PHE A 109 1.98 10.50 9.80
CA PHE A 109 2.37 9.31 9.05
C PHE A 109 2.96 9.69 7.70
N SER A 110 3.77 8.81 7.17
CA SER A 110 4.24 8.85 5.79
C SER A 110 4.30 7.42 5.28
N LYS A 111 3.52 7.14 4.24
CA LYS A 111 3.47 5.84 3.59
C LYS A 111 3.92 5.97 2.14
N SER A 112 4.84 5.10 1.74
CA SER A 112 5.34 5.05 0.37
C SER A 112 5.00 3.73 -0.29
N PHE A 113 4.56 3.81 -1.54
CA PHE A 113 4.20 2.69 -2.38
C PHE A 113 5.02 2.75 -3.67
N THR A 114 5.71 1.68 -3.99
CA THR A 114 6.40 1.58 -5.28
C THR A 114 5.38 1.19 -6.35
N ILE A 115 5.29 1.99 -7.39
CA ILE A 115 4.36 1.81 -8.50
C ILE A 115 5.12 1.31 -9.71
N ALA A 116 4.58 0.29 -10.39
CA ALA A 116 5.14 -0.18 -11.66
C ALA A 116 5.15 0.93 -12.72
N ASP A 117 6.12 0.92 -13.61
CA ASP A 117 6.32 1.97 -14.62
C ASP A 117 5.12 2.18 -15.55
N ASP A 118 4.33 1.13 -15.75
CA ASP A 118 3.14 1.15 -16.59
C ASP A 118 1.85 1.50 -15.84
N VAL A 119 1.93 1.80 -14.55
CA VAL A 119 0.78 2.18 -13.71
C VAL A 119 0.77 3.68 -13.47
N GLU A 120 -0.37 4.31 -13.73
CA GLU A 120 -0.59 5.74 -13.49
C GLU A 120 -1.63 5.96 -12.40
N VAL A 121 -1.40 6.96 -11.56
CA VAL A 121 -2.38 7.45 -10.59
C VAL A 121 -3.41 8.31 -11.32
N LYS A 122 -4.68 7.95 -11.21
CA LYS A 122 -5.79 8.65 -11.88
C LYS A 122 -6.46 9.69 -11.01
N GLY A 123 -6.51 9.47 -9.71
CA GLY A 123 -7.12 10.41 -8.79
C GLY A 123 -7.10 9.90 -7.36
N ALA A 124 -7.49 10.78 -6.45
CA ALA A 124 -7.61 10.47 -5.03
C ALA A 124 -8.89 11.11 -4.47
N GLU A 125 -9.58 10.39 -3.62
CA GLU A 125 -10.81 10.85 -2.96
C GLU A 125 -10.77 10.48 -1.48
N LEU A 126 -11.11 11.42 -0.63
CA LEU A 126 -11.34 11.19 0.80
C LEU A 126 -12.83 11.22 1.07
N LYS A 127 -13.38 10.07 1.41
CA LYS A 127 -14.81 9.90 1.69
C LYS A 127 -15.02 8.84 2.76
N ASP A 128 -15.96 9.10 3.65
CA ASP A 128 -16.35 8.17 4.71
C ASP A 128 -15.18 7.68 5.58
N GLY A 129 -14.19 8.54 5.82
CA GLY A 129 -13.00 8.20 6.60
C GLY A 129 -11.97 7.37 5.85
N LEU A 130 -12.15 7.12 4.55
CA LEU A 130 -11.21 6.40 3.70
C LEU A 130 -10.61 7.33 2.65
N LEU A 131 -9.30 7.34 2.54
CA LEU A 131 -8.61 7.87 1.38
C LEU A 131 -8.48 6.76 0.35
N LYS A 132 -9.07 6.94 -0.81
CA LYS A 132 -8.98 6.03 -1.95
C LYS A 132 -8.15 6.69 -3.04
N VAL A 133 -7.08 6.04 -3.44
CA VAL A 133 -6.25 6.45 -4.58
C VAL A 133 -6.42 5.44 -5.69
N SER A 134 -6.95 5.87 -6.81
CA SER A 134 -7.24 5.02 -7.96
C SER A 134 -6.10 5.09 -8.98
N MET A 135 -5.70 3.93 -9.47
CA MET A 135 -4.61 3.76 -10.42
C MET A 135 -5.03 2.84 -11.56
N GLU A 136 -4.40 3.02 -12.69
CA GLU A 136 -4.65 2.21 -13.89
C GLU A 136 -3.33 1.84 -14.56
N ARG A 137 -3.22 0.58 -14.95
CA ARG A 137 -2.12 0.12 -15.81
C ARG A 137 -2.40 0.52 -17.23
N ILE A 138 -1.49 1.25 -17.83
CA ILE A 138 -1.55 1.66 -19.24
C ILE A 138 -0.65 0.73 -20.02
N ILE A 139 -1.27 -0.05 -20.93
CA ILE A 139 -0.53 -0.94 -21.81
C ILE A 139 -0.27 -0.15 -23.11
N PRO A 140 1.01 0.18 -23.43
CA PRO A 140 1.34 0.80 -24.70
C PRO A 140 0.91 -0.08 -25.88
N GLU A 141 0.48 0.52 -26.97
CA GLU A 141 0.11 -0.21 -28.22
C GLU A 141 1.23 -1.15 -28.68
N SER A 142 2.50 -0.77 -28.47
CA SER A 142 3.66 -1.58 -28.80
C SER A 142 3.78 -2.88 -28.01
N ARG A 143 3.11 -2.99 -26.83
CA ARG A 143 3.13 -4.17 -25.96
C ARG A 143 1.86 -5.02 -26.06
N LYS A 144 0.85 -4.55 -26.76
CA LYS A 144 -0.37 -5.34 -26.99
C LYS A 144 -0.08 -6.51 -27.91
N ALA A 145 -0.79 -7.61 -27.70
CA ALA A 145 -0.69 -8.77 -28.58
C ALA A 145 -1.04 -8.40 -30.02
N LYS A 146 -0.21 -8.79 -30.96
CA LYS A 146 -0.43 -8.61 -32.39
C LYS A 146 -0.63 -9.95 -33.05
N THR A 147 -1.65 -10.05 -33.87
CA THR A 147 -1.80 -11.22 -34.74
C THR A 147 -0.90 -11.05 -35.98
N ILE A 148 -0.04 -12.02 -36.20
CA ILE A 148 0.86 -12.05 -37.35
C ILE A 148 0.26 -12.97 -38.39
N SER A 149 0.07 -12.44 -39.60
CA SER A 149 -0.37 -13.25 -40.73
C SER A 149 0.73 -14.20 -41.22
N ILE A 150 0.39 -15.45 -41.32
CA ILE A 150 1.30 -16.47 -41.88
C ILE A 150 1.12 -16.47 -43.40
N LYS A 151 2.20 -16.22 -44.09
CA LYS A 151 2.25 -16.33 -45.57
C LYS A 151 2.46 -17.76 -46.01
#